data_c287124245daed21cc1c9f20b61af3ae
#
_entry.id   c287124245daed21cc1c9f20b61af3ae
#
_cell.length_a   1.000
_cell.length_b   1.000
_cell.length_c   1.000
_cell.angle_alpha   90.00
_cell.angle_beta   90.00
_cell.angle_gamma   90.00
#
_symmetry.space_group_name_H-M   'P 1'
#
loop_
_entity.id
_entity.type
_entity.pdbx_description
1 polymer ?
#
loop_
_entity_poly.entity_id
_entity_poly.type
_entity_poly.pdbx_seq_one_letter_code
_entity_poly.pdbx_strand_id
1 'polypeptide(L)'
;GDGTFAPAGQLTGFQFAKMLLVALGYDAKIEGFTGADWQINVSKVANQVGLFNGLSISGTAVLTREQAAQMCLNTLKAPLVQYSNKGGNISVNGAVIEIGASSAEYVTTTLAKEQRISDRTLTNTTAVNGGYTVEFGEKYYSKLVLKHDKTDDFGRPAHTWLYDNKEIGTYVEYDLLVEEYTTKV
;
A
#
# COMPACT_ATOMS: atom_id res chain seq x y z
N GLY A 1 6.64 3.12 -22.40
CA GLY A 1 5.81 2.10 -23.07
C GLY A 1 5.60 2.49 -24.53
N ASP A 2 5.29 1.53 -25.33
CA ASP A 2 5.04 1.69 -26.78
C ASP A 2 3.59 2.16 -27.07
N GLY A 3 2.81 2.47 -26.03
CA GLY A 3 1.41 2.90 -26.15
C GLY A 3 0.43 1.77 -26.43
N THR A 4 0.88 0.51 -26.42
CA THR A 4 0.01 -0.64 -26.67
C THR A 4 -0.60 -1.19 -25.37
N PHE A 5 -1.82 -1.70 -25.47
CA PHE A 5 -2.50 -2.45 -24.41
C PHE A 5 -2.38 -3.94 -24.72
N ALA A 6 -1.76 -4.69 -23.82
CA ALA A 6 -1.55 -6.12 -23.95
C ALA A 6 -2.38 -6.91 -22.91
N PRO A 7 -3.66 -7.17 -23.14
CA PRO A 7 -4.55 -7.78 -22.15
C PRO A 7 -4.16 -9.21 -21.76
N ALA A 8 -3.42 -9.91 -22.62
CA ALA A 8 -2.87 -11.24 -22.36
C ALA A 8 -1.46 -11.20 -21.71
N GLY A 9 -0.92 -10.01 -21.46
CA GLY A 9 0.40 -9.85 -20.87
C GLY A 9 0.42 -10.34 -19.43
N GLN A 10 1.48 -11.05 -19.07
CA GLN A 10 1.70 -11.51 -17.70
C GLN A 10 2.29 -10.40 -16.84
N LEU A 11 1.77 -10.23 -15.64
CA LEU A 11 2.21 -9.22 -14.67
C LEU A 11 3.11 -9.87 -13.61
N THR A 12 4.30 -9.32 -13.42
CA THR A 12 5.23 -9.78 -12.39
C THR A 12 5.03 -9.02 -11.07
N GLY A 13 5.54 -9.59 -9.97
CA GLY A 13 5.47 -8.98 -8.64
C GLY A 13 6.05 -7.56 -8.59
N PHE A 14 7.22 -7.34 -9.19
CA PHE A 14 7.83 -6.00 -9.22
C PHE A 14 7.08 -5.01 -10.11
N GLN A 15 6.53 -5.46 -11.23
CA GLN A 15 5.70 -4.59 -12.07
C GLN A 15 4.45 -4.12 -11.32
N PHE A 16 3.78 -5.05 -10.64
CA PHE A 16 2.60 -4.70 -9.86
C PHE A 16 2.95 -3.84 -8.64
N ALA A 17 4.02 -4.16 -7.91
CA ALA A 17 4.51 -3.34 -6.82
C ALA A 17 4.80 -1.89 -7.27
N LYS A 18 5.45 -1.71 -8.43
CA LYS A 18 5.66 -0.37 -9.00
C LYS A 18 4.35 0.39 -9.22
N MET A 19 3.31 -0.27 -9.75
CA MET A 19 1.99 0.36 -9.95
C MET A 19 1.39 0.79 -8.61
N LEU A 20 1.47 -0.06 -7.60
CA LEU A 20 0.94 0.22 -6.26
C LEU A 20 1.72 1.33 -5.55
N LEU A 21 3.05 1.35 -5.67
CA LEU A 21 3.88 2.43 -5.11
C LEU A 21 3.54 3.78 -5.74
N VAL A 22 3.34 3.83 -7.06
CA VAL A 22 2.90 5.06 -7.73
C VAL A 22 1.51 5.49 -7.25
N ALA A 23 0.60 4.55 -7.02
CA ALA A 23 -0.70 4.84 -6.43
C ALA A 23 -0.60 5.41 -5.01
N LEU A 24 0.39 4.96 -4.21
CA LEU A 24 0.69 5.52 -2.88
C LEU A 24 1.30 6.93 -2.92
N GLY A 25 1.66 7.45 -4.11
CA GLY A 25 2.20 8.79 -4.29
C GLY A 25 3.70 8.85 -4.59
N TYR A 26 4.40 7.70 -4.65
CA TYR A 26 5.81 7.67 -5.01
C TYR A 26 6.02 8.11 -6.47
N ASP A 27 6.94 9.04 -6.68
CA ASP A 27 7.28 9.50 -8.03
C ASP A 27 8.32 8.55 -8.65
N ALA A 28 7.96 7.95 -9.79
CA ALA A 28 8.78 6.92 -10.42
C ALA A 28 10.16 7.41 -10.89
N LYS A 29 10.33 8.70 -11.16
CA LYS A 29 11.62 9.27 -11.55
C LYS A 29 12.49 9.55 -10.33
N ILE A 30 11.90 10.15 -9.30
CA ILE A 30 12.60 10.51 -8.07
C ILE A 30 13.09 9.24 -7.35
N GLU A 31 12.23 8.22 -7.26
CA GLU A 31 12.54 6.96 -6.59
C GLU A 31 13.35 5.97 -7.46
N GLY A 32 13.68 6.35 -8.70
CA GLY A 32 14.45 5.49 -9.60
C GLY A 32 13.70 4.21 -10.03
N PHE A 33 12.37 4.27 -10.13
CA PHE A 33 11.56 3.15 -10.64
C PHE A 33 11.60 3.04 -12.16
N THR A 34 12.61 3.66 -12.77
CA THR A 34 12.90 3.65 -14.19
C THR A 34 14.39 3.36 -14.42
N GLY A 35 14.76 2.99 -15.66
CA GLY A 35 16.17 2.66 -15.95
C GLY A 35 16.55 1.23 -15.56
N ALA A 36 17.86 0.94 -15.46
CA ALA A 36 18.39 -0.42 -15.27
C ALA A 36 18.04 -1.00 -13.88
N ASP A 37 18.11 -0.17 -12.84
CA ASP A 37 17.99 -0.59 -11.44
C ASP A 37 16.55 -0.52 -10.89
N TRP A 38 15.56 -0.31 -11.76
CA TRP A 38 14.19 -0.07 -11.33
C TRP A 38 13.61 -1.18 -10.43
N GLN A 39 13.97 -2.44 -10.69
CA GLN A 39 13.48 -3.58 -9.89
C GLN A 39 14.03 -3.55 -8.46
N ILE A 40 15.31 -3.21 -8.32
CA ILE A 40 15.96 -3.10 -7.02
C ILE A 40 15.30 -1.98 -6.21
N ASN A 41 15.12 -0.81 -6.83
CA ASN A 41 14.51 0.34 -6.17
C ASN A 41 13.04 0.09 -5.80
N VAL A 42 12.26 -0.51 -6.70
CA VAL A 42 10.89 -0.93 -6.40
C VAL A 42 10.86 -1.94 -5.25
N SER A 43 11.71 -2.96 -5.30
CA SER A 43 11.78 -3.99 -4.24
C SER A 43 12.10 -3.38 -2.89
N LYS A 44 13.06 -2.46 -2.82
CA LYS A 44 13.45 -1.76 -1.60
C LYS A 44 12.26 -1.03 -0.99
N VAL A 45 11.61 -0.16 -1.75
CA VAL A 45 10.49 0.65 -1.24
C VAL A 45 9.28 -0.21 -0.94
N ALA A 46 8.95 -1.20 -1.79
CA ALA A 46 7.83 -2.12 -1.56
C ALA A 46 7.98 -2.92 -0.26
N ASN A 47 9.19 -3.37 0.08
CA ASN A 47 9.46 -4.02 1.37
C ASN A 47 9.34 -3.04 2.54
N GLN A 48 9.85 -1.80 2.40
CA GLN A 48 9.76 -0.78 3.44
C GLN A 48 8.32 -0.43 3.83
N VAL A 49 7.43 -0.38 2.84
CA VAL A 49 6.00 -0.06 3.07
C VAL A 49 5.12 -1.30 3.26
N GLY A 50 5.73 -2.49 3.29
CA GLY A 50 5.05 -3.73 3.60
C GLY A 50 4.15 -4.28 2.48
N LEU A 51 4.37 -3.91 1.21
CA LEU A 51 3.55 -4.44 0.10
C LEU A 51 3.63 -5.96 -0.05
N PHE A 52 4.73 -6.56 0.36
CA PHE A 52 4.95 -8.01 0.30
C PHE A 52 4.64 -8.75 1.60
N ASN A 53 4.07 -8.08 2.61
CA ASN A 53 3.72 -8.72 3.88
C ASN A 53 2.72 -9.87 3.64
N GLY A 54 2.99 -11.02 4.29
CA GLY A 54 2.20 -12.22 4.13
C GLY A 54 2.40 -12.97 2.81
N LEU A 55 3.39 -12.55 2.00
CA LEU A 55 3.68 -13.15 0.70
C LEU A 55 5.10 -13.68 0.64
N SER A 56 5.24 -14.87 0.06
CA SER A 56 6.52 -15.44 -0.36
C SER A 56 6.55 -15.51 -1.88
N ILE A 57 6.97 -14.42 -2.53
CA ILE A 57 7.00 -14.32 -3.98
C ILE A 57 8.39 -13.94 -4.49
N SER A 58 8.74 -14.46 -5.65
CA SER A 58 9.82 -13.86 -6.45
C SER A 58 9.25 -12.65 -7.19
N GLY A 59 9.86 -11.49 -7.02
CA GLY A 59 9.39 -10.26 -7.67
C GLY A 59 9.39 -10.33 -9.21
N THR A 60 10.16 -11.24 -9.79
CA THR A 60 10.22 -11.49 -11.24
C THR A 60 9.25 -12.57 -11.72
N ALA A 61 8.67 -13.35 -10.80
CA ALA A 61 7.66 -14.34 -11.15
C ALA A 61 6.32 -13.69 -11.49
N VAL A 62 5.55 -14.39 -12.30
CA VAL A 62 4.18 -13.99 -12.64
C VAL A 62 3.29 -14.09 -11.40
N LEU A 63 2.52 -13.06 -11.11
CA LEU A 63 1.62 -13.03 -9.99
C LEU A 63 0.40 -13.94 -10.17
N THR A 64 0.01 -14.63 -9.11
CA THR A 64 -1.33 -15.19 -8.98
C THR A 64 -2.35 -14.10 -8.61
N ARG A 65 -3.64 -14.38 -8.83
CA ARG A 65 -4.72 -13.47 -8.42
C ARG A 65 -4.75 -13.26 -6.90
N GLU A 66 -4.49 -14.32 -6.15
CA GLU A 66 -4.40 -14.28 -4.69
C GLU A 66 -3.26 -13.37 -4.20
N GLN A 67 -2.06 -13.54 -4.76
CA GLN A 67 -0.91 -12.67 -4.45
C GLN A 67 -1.21 -11.20 -4.79
N ALA A 68 -1.83 -10.94 -5.94
CA ALA A 68 -2.23 -9.59 -6.31
C ALA A 68 -3.26 -9.01 -5.32
N ALA A 69 -4.25 -9.80 -4.90
CA ALA A 69 -5.24 -9.39 -3.90
C ALA A 69 -4.59 -9.04 -2.56
N GLN A 70 -3.64 -9.88 -2.08
CA GLN A 70 -2.90 -9.60 -0.85
C GLN A 70 -2.07 -8.32 -0.97
N MET A 71 -1.40 -8.08 -2.10
CA MET A 71 -0.68 -6.83 -2.32
C MET A 71 -1.62 -5.61 -2.33
N CYS A 72 -2.81 -5.74 -2.91
CA CYS A 72 -3.83 -4.68 -2.84
C CYS A 72 -4.28 -4.41 -1.40
N LEU A 73 -4.53 -5.45 -0.60
CA LEU A 73 -4.88 -5.32 0.82
C LEU A 73 -3.75 -4.60 1.59
N ASN A 74 -2.50 -4.99 1.37
CA ASN A 74 -1.35 -4.34 1.98
C ASN A 74 -1.26 -2.86 1.56
N THR A 75 -1.59 -2.54 0.30
CA THR A 75 -1.62 -1.16 -0.20
C THR A 75 -2.69 -0.32 0.49
N LEU A 76 -3.87 -0.88 0.75
CA LEU A 76 -4.92 -0.16 1.50
C LEU A 76 -4.44 0.30 2.87
N LYS A 77 -3.57 -0.48 3.51
CA LYS A 77 -2.98 -0.22 4.83
C LYS A 77 -1.69 0.62 4.78
N ALA A 78 -1.14 0.84 3.59
CA ALA A 78 0.12 1.55 3.46
C ALA A 78 -0.08 3.08 3.53
N PRO A 79 0.86 3.81 4.14
CA PRO A 79 0.79 5.25 4.23
C PRO A 79 1.03 5.92 2.87
N LEU A 80 0.28 6.98 2.62
CA LEU A 80 0.47 7.84 1.46
C LEU A 80 1.70 8.72 1.62
N VAL A 81 2.34 9.02 0.50
CA VAL A 81 3.47 9.94 0.44
C VAL A 81 3.22 11.09 -0.53
N GLN A 82 3.96 12.17 -0.31
CA GLN A 82 3.99 13.35 -1.16
C GLN A 82 5.43 13.90 -1.22
N TYR A 83 5.65 14.86 -2.11
CA TYR A 83 6.92 15.57 -2.24
C TYR A 83 6.66 17.06 -2.09
N SER A 84 7.41 17.73 -1.23
CA SER A 84 7.38 19.18 -1.10
C SER A 84 7.93 19.86 -2.35
N ASN A 85 8.87 19.21 -3.04
CA ASN A 85 9.41 19.64 -4.32
C ASN A 85 9.74 18.41 -5.18
N LYS A 86 9.26 18.39 -6.43
CA LYS A 86 9.56 17.32 -7.39
C LYS A 86 10.80 17.56 -8.25
N GLY A 87 11.53 18.63 -7.96
CA GLY A 87 12.66 19.03 -8.76
C GLY A 87 12.25 19.76 -10.06
N GLY A 88 13.20 20.27 -10.75
CA GLY A 88 12.99 20.96 -12.03
C GLY A 88 14.16 21.84 -12.42
N ASN A 89 14.06 22.44 -13.58
CA ASN A 89 15.06 23.36 -14.07
C ASN A 89 14.50 24.78 -14.12
N ILE A 90 15.22 25.75 -13.58
CA ILE A 90 14.94 27.17 -13.74
C ILE A 90 16.01 27.79 -14.64
N SER A 91 15.57 28.64 -15.58
CA SER A 91 16.50 29.43 -16.40
C SER A 91 16.60 30.84 -15.84
N VAL A 92 17.80 31.26 -15.49
CA VAL A 92 18.09 32.60 -15.03
C VAL A 92 19.20 33.19 -15.93
N ASN A 93 18.85 34.22 -16.68
CA ASN A 93 19.79 34.89 -17.61
C ASN A 93 20.46 33.94 -18.59
N GLY A 94 19.76 32.89 -19.07
CA GLY A 94 20.29 31.89 -19.98
C GLY A 94 21.07 30.76 -19.34
N ALA A 95 21.31 30.81 -18.02
CA ALA A 95 21.89 29.71 -17.27
C ALA A 95 20.75 28.79 -16.76
N VAL A 96 20.91 27.48 -16.91
CA VAL A 96 19.97 26.49 -16.38
C VAL A 96 20.43 26.09 -14.98
N ILE A 97 19.58 26.31 -14.00
CA ILE A 97 19.80 25.88 -12.62
C ILE A 97 18.89 24.68 -12.37
N GLU A 98 19.48 23.55 -12.04
CA GLU A 98 18.75 22.33 -11.67
C GLU A 98 18.41 22.38 -10.17
N ILE A 99 17.12 22.23 -9.87
CA ILE A 99 16.63 22.09 -8.49
C ILE A 99 16.38 20.61 -8.23
N GLY A 100 17.09 20.06 -7.25
CA GLY A 100 16.88 18.68 -6.82
C GLY A 100 15.47 18.45 -6.25
N ALA A 101 14.95 17.24 -6.41
CA ALA A 101 13.72 16.83 -5.79
C ALA A 101 13.91 16.63 -4.27
N SER A 102 12.86 16.86 -3.49
CA SER A 102 12.82 16.44 -2.08
C SER A 102 12.67 14.91 -1.98
N SER A 103 13.00 14.35 -0.83
CA SER A 103 12.61 12.97 -0.51
C SER A 103 11.10 12.85 -0.33
N ALA A 104 10.59 11.63 -0.44
CA ALA A 104 9.20 11.33 -0.12
C ALA A 104 8.90 11.62 1.36
N GLU A 105 7.81 12.31 1.61
CA GLU A 105 7.31 12.66 2.94
C GLU A 105 5.93 12.02 3.12
N TYR A 106 5.63 11.52 4.33
CA TYR A 106 4.30 10.98 4.59
C TYR A 106 3.24 12.08 4.55
N VAL A 107 2.10 11.76 3.95
CA VAL A 107 0.88 12.56 4.12
C VAL A 107 0.41 12.36 5.56
N THR A 108 0.20 13.45 6.29
CA THR A 108 -0.16 13.42 7.70
C THR A 108 -1.47 14.12 7.99
N THR A 109 -2.09 13.75 9.10
CA THR A 109 -3.26 14.42 9.67
C THR A 109 -3.06 14.66 11.15
N THR A 110 -3.66 15.70 11.68
CA THR A 110 -3.69 16.00 13.12
C THR A 110 -4.86 15.35 13.84
N LEU A 111 -5.79 14.72 13.10
CA LEU A 111 -6.92 14.02 13.69
C LEU A 111 -6.44 12.85 14.52
N ALA A 112 -6.92 12.76 15.76
CA ALA A 112 -6.65 11.62 16.63
C ALA A 112 -7.17 10.32 16.02
N LYS A 113 -6.59 9.21 16.43
CA LYS A 113 -6.90 7.87 15.92
C LYS A 113 -8.42 7.57 16.04
N GLU A 114 -9.04 7.96 17.14
CA GLU A 114 -10.45 7.73 17.44
C GLU A 114 -11.40 8.55 16.54
N GLN A 115 -10.88 9.57 15.88
CA GLN A 115 -11.63 10.42 14.95
C GLN A 115 -11.50 9.99 13.50
N ARG A 116 -10.75 8.91 13.23
CA ARG A 116 -10.39 8.46 11.89
C ARG A 116 -11.02 7.12 11.58
N ILE A 117 -11.33 6.93 10.31
CA ILE A 117 -11.83 5.64 9.82
C ILE A 117 -10.78 4.55 9.98
N SER A 118 -9.51 4.89 9.79
CA SER A 118 -8.38 3.97 9.92
C SER A 118 -8.24 3.34 11.30
N ASP A 119 -8.74 3.98 12.35
CA ASP A 119 -8.78 3.35 13.68
C ASP A 119 -9.58 2.05 13.69
N ARG A 120 -10.62 2.00 12.88
CA ARG A 120 -11.51 0.84 12.75
C ARG A 120 -11.19 -0.03 11.54
N THR A 121 -10.38 0.46 10.64
CA THR A 121 -10.17 -0.13 9.33
C THR A 121 -8.78 -0.67 9.18
N LEU A 122 -7.79 0.11 9.55
CA LEU A 122 -6.41 -0.10 9.19
C LEU A 122 -5.56 0.24 10.43
N THR A 123 -4.51 -0.49 10.65
CA THR A 123 -3.86 -0.50 11.95
C THR A 123 -2.48 0.18 11.96
N ASN A 124 -1.99 0.61 10.79
CA ASN A 124 -0.60 1.04 10.64
C ASN A 124 -0.40 2.55 10.76
N THR A 125 -1.26 3.23 11.53
CA THR A 125 -1.06 4.64 11.82
C THR A 125 0.19 4.87 12.65
N THR A 126 1.14 5.57 12.08
CA THR A 126 2.39 5.94 12.77
C THR A 126 2.37 7.43 13.09
N ALA A 127 2.75 7.79 14.31
CA ALA A 127 2.95 9.18 14.69
C ALA A 127 4.21 9.73 14.00
N VAL A 128 4.08 10.84 13.29
CA VAL A 128 5.19 11.48 12.55
C VAL A 128 5.07 12.99 12.70
N ASN A 129 6.12 13.65 13.16
CA ASN A 129 6.22 15.14 13.21
C ASN A 129 4.96 15.84 13.76
N GLY A 130 4.38 15.31 14.85
CA GLY A 130 3.22 15.91 15.51
C GLY A 130 1.86 15.58 14.86
N GLY A 131 1.81 14.65 13.93
CA GLY A 131 0.60 14.13 13.31
C GLY A 131 0.64 12.62 13.17
N TYR A 132 -0.27 12.09 12.39
CA TYR A 132 -0.38 10.67 12.08
C TYR A 132 -0.37 10.46 10.57
N THR A 133 0.23 9.36 10.11
CA THR A 133 0.20 9.00 8.69
C THR A 133 -1.22 8.73 8.23
N VAL A 134 -1.51 9.09 6.98
CA VAL A 134 -2.80 8.80 6.33
C VAL A 134 -2.62 7.61 5.41
N GLU A 135 -3.42 6.58 5.59
CA GLU A 135 -3.37 5.37 4.78
C GLU A 135 -4.16 5.53 3.47
N PHE A 136 -3.75 4.78 2.44
CA PHE A 136 -4.40 4.80 1.14
C PHE A 136 -5.91 4.52 1.23
N GLY A 137 -6.27 3.47 1.96
CA GLY A 137 -7.66 3.08 2.16
C GLY A 137 -8.48 4.16 2.86
N GLU A 138 -7.91 4.82 3.85
CA GLU A 138 -8.53 5.93 4.55
C GLU A 138 -8.81 7.12 3.62
N LYS A 139 -7.85 7.45 2.77
CA LYS A 139 -7.97 8.60 1.87
C LYS A 139 -8.98 8.38 0.75
N TYR A 140 -8.93 7.21 0.11
CA TYR A 140 -9.67 6.95 -1.11
C TYR A 140 -10.93 6.12 -0.91
N TYR A 141 -11.02 5.39 0.21
CA TYR A 141 -12.14 4.53 0.55
C TYR A 141 -12.70 4.86 1.93
N SER A 142 -13.08 6.12 2.15
CA SER A 142 -13.54 6.65 3.44
C SER A 142 -14.77 5.94 4.03
N LYS A 143 -15.50 5.18 3.22
CA LYS A 143 -16.63 4.34 3.65
C LYS A 143 -16.23 2.90 3.99
N LEU A 144 -14.96 2.53 3.79
CA LEU A 144 -14.44 1.22 4.14
C LEU A 144 -14.15 1.17 5.63
N VAL A 145 -14.72 0.19 6.32
CA VAL A 145 -14.55 0.00 7.77
C VAL A 145 -14.17 -1.44 8.06
N LEU A 146 -13.18 -1.64 8.92
CA LEU A 146 -12.80 -2.94 9.45
C LEU A 146 -13.22 -3.05 10.92
N LYS A 147 -13.95 -4.10 11.25
CA LYS A 147 -14.30 -4.45 12.63
C LYS A 147 -13.42 -5.59 13.12
N HIS A 148 -12.66 -5.33 14.19
CA HIS A 148 -11.68 -6.26 14.74
C HIS A 148 -12.23 -7.23 15.78
N ASP A 149 -13.44 -7.02 16.24
CA ASP A 149 -14.04 -7.70 17.42
C ASP A 149 -14.98 -8.84 17.04
N LYS A 150 -14.67 -9.55 15.96
CA LYS A 150 -15.53 -10.62 15.47
C LYS A 150 -14.83 -11.98 15.37
N THR A 151 -15.66 -12.99 15.31
CA THR A 151 -15.28 -14.33 14.91
C THR A 151 -16.01 -14.69 13.62
N ASP A 152 -15.45 -15.63 12.86
CA ASP A 152 -16.17 -16.24 11.75
C ASP A 152 -17.22 -17.26 12.23
N ASP A 153 -17.92 -17.88 11.30
CA ASP A 153 -18.97 -18.89 11.60
C ASP A 153 -18.45 -20.14 12.31
N PHE A 154 -17.13 -20.32 12.34
CA PHE A 154 -16.46 -21.43 13.04
C PHE A 154 -15.87 -21.01 14.40
N GLY A 155 -16.08 -19.77 14.83
CA GLY A 155 -15.56 -19.23 16.08
C GLY A 155 -14.09 -18.84 16.05
N ARG A 156 -13.45 -18.77 14.87
CA ARG A 156 -12.08 -18.33 14.73
C ARG A 156 -11.99 -16.81 14.78
N PRO A 157 -10.93 -16.21 15.36
CA PRO A 157 -10.72 -14.77 15.28
C PRO A 157 -10.81 -14.28 13.85
N ALA A 158 -11.58 -13.24 13.60
CA ALA A 158 -11.83 -12.77 12.25
C ALA A 158 -12.14 -11.26 12.22
N HIS A 159 -11.87 -10.65 11.07
CA HIS A 159 -12.26 -9.27 10.79
C HIS A 159 -13.44 -9.24 9.83
N THR A 160 -14.38 -8.33 10.11
CA THR A 160 -15.49 -8.06 9.21
C THR A 160 -15.26 -6.73 8.50
N TRP A 161 -15.21 -6.79 7.19
CA TRP A 161 -15.14 -5.61 6.35
C TRP A 161 -16.54 -5.09 6.00
N LEU A 162 -16.74 -3.78 6.15
CA LEU A 162 -17.95 -3.09 5.73
C LEU A 162 -17.58 -2.01 4.70
N TYR A 163 -18.47 -1.79 3.76
CA TYR A 163 -18.43 -0.64 2.88
C TYR A 163 -19.80 0.03 2.89
N ASP A 164 -19.83 1.33 3.19
CA ASP A 164 -21.07 2.10 3.33
C ASP A 164 -22.10 1.44 4.27
N ASN A 165 -21.60 0.97 5.43
CA ASN A 165 -22.34 0.23 6.47
C ASN A 165 -22.90 -1.15 6.04
N LYS A 166 -22.57 -1.63 4.83
CA LYS A 166 -22.91 -2.96 4.38
C LYS A 166 -21.75 -3.91 4.57
N GLU A 167 -22.01 -5.07 5.14
CA GLU A 167 -21.01 -6.11 5.28
C GLU A 167 -20.59 -6.62 3.89
N ILE A 168 -19.27 -6.64 3.65
CA ILE A 168 -18.66 -7.18 2.44
C ILE A 168 -18.25 -8.63 2.67
N GLY A 169 -17.73 -8.93 3.85
CA GLY A 169 -17.31 -10.26 4.23
C GLY A 169 -16.51 -10.28 5.53
N THR A 170 -16.45 -11.47 6.12
CA THR A 170 -15.69 -11.76 7.34
C THR A 170 -14.54 -12.72 6.99
N TYR A 171 -13.33 -12.38 7.39
CA TYR A 171 -12.11 -13.09 7.02
C TYR A 171 -11.30 -13.40 8.26
N VAL A 172 -10.79 -14.63 8.35
CA VAL A 172 -9.97 -15.10 9.46
C VAL A 172 -8.71 -14.26 9.60
N GLU A 173 -8.37 -13.92 10.82
CA GLU A 173 -7.13 -13.25 11.17
C GLU A 173 -6.10 -14.29 11.60
N TYR A 174 -5.30 -14.75 10.67
CA TYR A 174 -4.33 -15.83 10.90
C TYR A 174 -3.28 -15.48 11.94
N ASP A 175 -2.94 -14.21 12.11
CA ASP A 175 -1.97 -13.76 13.12
C ASP A 175 -2.45 -13.99 14.57
N LEU A 176 -3.76 -14.14 14.76
CA LEU A 176 -4.37 -14.43 16.05
C LEU A 176 -4.66 -15.93 16.26
N LEU A 177 -4.52 -16.75 15.23
CA LEU A 177 -4.67 -18.19 15.34
C LEU A 177 -3.43 -18.80 15.98
N VAL A 178 -3.62 -19.49 17.10
CA VAL A 178 -2.56 -20.24 17.77
C VAL A 178 -2.38 -21.63 17.12
N GLU A 179 -3.49 -22.25 16.75
CA GLU A 179 -3.51 -23.59 16.15
C GLU A 179 -4.82 -23.80 15.38
N GLU A 180 -4.75 -24.50 14.27
CA GLU A 180 -5.90 -24.92 13.47
C GLU A 180 -5.87 -26.42 13.25
N TYR A 181 -6.92 -27.11 13.63
CA TYR A 181 -7.07 -28.55 13.43
C TYR A 181 -7.81 -28.83 12.13
N THR A 182 -7.21 -29.60 11.25
CA THR A 182 -7.81 -30.00 9.96
C THR A 182 -8.74 -31.20 10.08
N THR A 183 -8.75 -31.86 11.24
CA THR A 183 -9.63 -32.98 11.55
C THR A 183 -10.47 -32.68 12.79
N LYS A 184 -11.72 -33.18 12.77
CA LYS A 184 -12.61 -33.05 13.91
C LYS A 184 -12.01 -33.77 15.12
N VAL A 185 -11.78 -33.05 16.19
CA VAL A 185 -11.35 -33.60 17.48
C VAL A 185 -12.55 -34.20 18.21
#